data_84ef16842486ea1093c2719ca1ba7c08
#
_entry.id   84ef16842486ea1093c2719ca1ba7c08
#
_cell.length_a   1.000
_cell.length_b   1.000
_cell.length_c   1.000
_cell.angle_alpha   90.00
_cell.angle_beta   90.00
_cell.angle_gamma   90.00
#
_symmetry.space_group_name_H-M   'P 1'
#
loop_
_entity.id
_entity.type
_entity.pdbx_description
1 polymer ?
#
loop_
_entity_poly.entity_id
_entity_poly.type
_entity_poly.pdbx_seq_one_letter_code
_entity_poly.pdbx_strand_id
1 'polypeptide(L)'
;MKKWLKKIVNFLLLGTMLLSTFGCAGEESQKGPMTDEPAPVLTSTTDTTIANMDRSNMFGLCELPSEFGGGSTEKETTIEFIAESCKNLGVKSMRVWMHLKMVFTRDSDSDELFFKEDVVANYHRYFQLLKEAGVEQILVMNHQFIKPWDYYNHDSQCMPDPWNGEYDYYVRTLKIYEQAYAKMQKEFPEITYWEVGNEFESNQFLHKAGWTNGSTDFLFTMPELAIISADLSWYANRGLKSVNPASVTVAPGNSSRVIVPTFVETIYSTISESRCVPTGQPFYDPEPDHYFQIMAWHPYAHKDTDAVLKRSDEIYKIMKKYGDGDKKVWFTECGFSNSEHPDDETMLDKYTYYLDEMEKRSYAEKFFLFRITNLWNFQDNELETNYGIMYAQMDPVNRGKPKYQAIAIYKWFYGKDADLTPLYWYYNKATQGEN
;
A
#
# COMPACT_ATOMS: atom_id res chain seq x y z
N MET A 1 -31.81 15.86 -22.06
CA MET A 1 -31.57 14.64 -21.30
C MET A 1 -30.19 13.97 -21.49
N LYS A 2 -29.50 14.10 -22.64
CA LYS A 2 -28.16 13.46 -22.86
C LYS A 2 -26.91 14.18 -22.29
N LYS A 3 -27.04 15.39 -21.78
CA LYS A 3 -25.93 16.16 -21.17
C LYS A 3 -25.79 16.00 -19.64
N TRP A 4 -26.77 15.39 -18.98
CA TRP A 4 -26.76 15.19 -17.53
C TRP A 4 -26.13 13.86 -17.10
N LEU A 5 -26.22 12.82 -17.96
CA LEU A 5 -25.61 11.52 -17.63
C LEU A 5 -24.07 11.51 -17.69
N LYS A 6 -23.43 12.42 -18.44
CA LYS A 6 -21.97 12.50 -18.48
C LYS A 6 -21.31 13.12 -17.23
N LYS A 7 -22.07 13.82 -16.40
CA LYS A 7 -21.56 14.41 -15.15
C LYS A 7 -21.58 13.46 -13.95
N ILE A 8 -22.39 12.41 -14.00
CA ILE A 8 -22.53 11.46 -12.87
C ILE A 8 -21.46 10.37 -12.90
N VAL A 9 -20.94 10.01 -14.07
CA VAL A 9 -19.90 8.98 -14.20
C VAL A 9 -18.51 9.51 -13.78
N ASN A 10 -18.25 10.81 -13.90
CA ASN A 10 -16.97 11.41 -13.48
C ASN A 10 -16.87 11.70 -11.97
N PHE A 11 -17.94 11.54 -11.19
CA PHE A 11 -17.91 11.83 -9.75
C PHE A 11 -17.55 10.64 -8.86
N LEU A 12 -17.50 9.43 -9.41
CA LEU A 12 -17.26 8.19 -8.65
C LEU A 12 -15.80 7.73 -8.62
N LEU A 13 -14.90 8.41 -9.32
CA LEU A 13 -13.48 8.03 -9.42
C LEU A 13 -12.49 9.08 -8.89
N LEU A 14 -12.99 10.24 -8.45
CA LEU A 14 -12.16 11.36 -7.95
C LEU A 14 -11.92 11.35 -6.43
N GLY A 15 -12.20 10.26 -5.74
CA GLY A 15 -12.08 10.15 -4.27
C GLY A 15 -10.72 9.73 -3.73
N THR A 16 -9.67 9.79 -4.51
CA THR A 16 -8.36 9.36 -4.04
C THR A 16 -7.36 10.50 -4.10
N MET A 17 -6.90 10.91 -2.94
CA MET A 17 -5.73 11.75 -2.68
C MET A 17 -5.84 13.26 -2.91
N LEU A 18 -6.46 13.97 -1.98
CA LEU A 18 -6.16 15.37 -1.69
C LEU A 18 -5.44 15.45 -0.34
N LEU A 19 -4.13 15.56 -0.37
CA LEU A 19 -3.34 15.98 0.78
C LEU A 19 -3.66 17.44 1.09
N SER A 20 -4.46 17.67 2.11
CA SER A 20 -4.68 19.02 2.64
C SER A 20 -3.39 19.51 3.29
N THR A 21 -2.73 20.48 2.68
CA THR A 21 -1.74 21.32 3.34
C THR A 21 -2.48 22.28 4.30
N PHE A 22 -2.73 21.86 5.52
CA PHE A 22 -3.07 22.79 6.59
C PHE A 22 -1.82 23.05 7.43
N GLY A 23 -1.42 24.33 7.42
CA GLY A 23 -0.39 24.86 8.29
C GLY A 23 -0.78 24.66 9.76
N CYS A 24 0.10 24.03 10.51
CA CYS A 24 -0.02 23.92 11.96
C CYS A 24 0.24 25.29 12.59
N ALA A 25 -0.80 25.87 13.19
CA ALA A 25 -0.63 26.79 14.32
C ALA A 25 -0.26 25.93 15.53
N GLY A 26 0.82 26.30 16.23
CA GLY A 26 1.39 25.49 17.30
C GLY A 26 0.48 25.44 18.54
N GLU A 27 0.33 24.25 19.09
CA GLU A 27 0.03 24.06 20.50
C GLU A 27 1.22 23.33 21.14
N GLU A 28 1.80 23.99 22.14
CA GLU A 28 2.84 23.43 22.99
C GLU A 28 2.25 22.29 23.83
N SER A 29 2.59 21.03 23.52
CA SER A 29 2.33 19.92 24.41
C SER A 29 3.52 19.67 25.33
N GLN A 30 3.27 19.64 26.61
CA GLN A 30 4.21 19.38 27.70
C GLN A 30 4.98 18.08 27.49
N LYS A 31 6.30 18.21 27.42
CA LYS A 31 7.24 17.09 27.39
C LYS A 31 7.35 16.45 28.78
N GLY A 32 6.98 15.17 28.88
CA GLY A 32 7.45 14.29 29.94
C GLY A 32 8.93 13.92 29.69
N PRO A 33 9.71 13.57 30.73
CA PRO A 33 11.14 13.31 30.58
C PRO A 33 11.37 12.01 29.81
N MET A 34 11.81 12.12 28.53
CA MET A 34 12.42 11.02 27.81
C MET A 34 13.84 10.83 28.32
N THR A 35 14.16 9.65 28.78
CA THR A 35 15.55 9.23 29.00
C THR A 35 16.23 9.04 27.66
N ASP A 36 17.26 9.86 27.41
CA ASP A 36 18.13 9.77 26.25
C ASP A 36 19.01 8.51 26.35
N GLU A 37 18.53 7.36 25.90
CA GLU A 37 19.44 6.31 25.44
C GLU A 37 19.65 6.50 23.94
N PRO A 38 20.90 6.69 23.48
CA PRO A 38 21.19 6.77 22.07
C PRO A 38 20.81 5.45 21.39
N ALA A 39 20.12 5.56 20.25
CA ALA A 39 19.87 4.40 19.40
C ALA A 39 21.20 3.65 19.18
N PRO A 40 21.23 2.31 19.19
CA PRO A 40 22.44 1.56 18.94
C PRO A 40 22.93 1.92 17.54
N VAL A 41 23.99 2.73 17.50
CA VAL A 41 24.79 2.93 16.29
C VAL A 41 25.40 1.56 16.05
N LEU A 42 24.96 0.87 15.00
CA LEU A 42 25.67 -0.28 14.48
C LEU A 42 27.05 0.24 14.09
N THR A 43 28.04 0.06 14.99
CA THR A 43 29.43 0.27 14.65
C THR A 43 29.70 -0.57 13.42
N SER A 44 30.20 0.05 12.37
CA SER A 44 30.62 -0.58 11.13
C SER A 44 31.68 -1.63 11.46
N THR A 45 31.22 -2.82 11.79
CA THR A 45 32.00 -3.99 11.52
C THR A 45 31.84 -4.19 10.03
N THR A 46 32.93 -4.09 9.32
CA THR A 46 33.07 -4.50 7.92
C THR A 46 32.76 -6.00 7.86
N ASP A 47 31.49 -6.34 7.96
CA ASP A 47 31.01 -7.69 7.78
C ASP A 47 30.78 -7.88 6.29
N THR A 48 31.76 -8.54 5.67
CA THR A 48 31.78 -8.91 4.25
C THR A 48 30.62 -9.86 3.88
N THR A 49 29.75 -10.24 4.81
CA THR A 49 28.55 -11.02 4.58
C THR A 49 27.39 -10.21 3.98
N ILE A 50 27.39 -8.87 4.10
CA ILE A 50 26.36 -8.01 3.47
C ILE A 50 26.56 -7.93 1.94
N ALA A 51 27.73 -8.22 1.43
CA ALA A 51 28.07 -8.12 0.01
C ALA A 51 27.37 -9.15 -0.92
N ASN A 52 26.50 -10.03 -0.38
CA ASN A 52 25.78 -11.06 -1.14
C ASN A 52 24.26 -11.03 -0.94
N MET A 53 23.69 -9.97 -0.37
CA MET A 53 22.23 -9.81 -0.44
C MET A 53 21.87 -9.52 -1.90
N ASP A 54 21.08 -10.40 -2.48
CA ASP A 54 20.48 -10.15 -3.80
C ASP A 54 19.51 -8.98 -3.67
N ARG A 55 19.99 -7.77 -3.93
CA ARG A 55 19.22 -6.54 -3.85
C ARG A 55 17.97 -6.59 -4.70
N SER A 56 17.95 -7.40 -5.78
CA SER A 56 16.79 -7.59 -6.63
C SER A 56 15.61 -8.19 -5.87
N ASN A 57 15.84 -8.97 -4.83
CA ASN A 57 14.79 -9.52 -3.97
C ASN A 57 14.17 -8.49 -3.01
N MET A 58 14.87 -7.38 -2.74
CA MET A 58 14.33 -6.31 -1.88
C MET A 58 13.32 -5.43 -2.62
N PHE A 59 13.38 -5.40 -3.95
CA PHE A 59 12.62 -4.46 -4.73
C PHE A 59 11.37 -5.06 -5.36
N GLY A 60 10.30 -4.30 -5.26
CA GLY A 60 9.06 -4.52 -5.96
C GLY A 60 8.56 -3.25 -6.64
N LEU A 61 7.57 -3.42 -7.47
CA LEU A 61 6.77 -2.34 -8.03
C LEU A 61 5.36 -2.37 -7.44
N CYS A 62 4.77 -1.19 -7.33
CA CYS A 62 3.37 -0.99 -6.99
C CYS A 62 2.72 -0.22 -8.14
N GLU A 63 1.75 -0.84 -8.80
CA GLU A 63 1.01 -0.20 -9.88
C GLU A 63 -0.40 -0.77 -9.97
N LEU A 64 -1.35 0.07 -10.36
CA LEU A 64 -2.74 -0.33 -10.58
C LEU A 64 -3.02 -0.43 -12.08
N PRO A 65 -3.29 -1.63 -12.61
CA PRO A 65 -3.60 -1.80 -14.02
C PRO A 65 -4.87 -1.07 -14.44
N SER A 66 -4.89 -0.58 -15.67
CA SER A 66 -6.05 0.09 -16.27
C SER A 66 -7.29 -0.79 -16.35
N GLU A 67 -7.12 -2.10 -16.50
CA GLU A 67 -8.19 -3.11 -16.51
C GLU A 67 -8.94 -3.20 -15.18
N PHE A 68 -8.29 -2.82 -14.07
CA PHE A 68 -8.89 -2.84 -12.73
C PHE A 68 -9.23 -1.44 -12.20
N GLY A 69 -9.45 -0.48 -13.12
CA GLY A 69 -9.84 0.89 -12.77
C GLY A 69 -8.69 1.76 -12.29
N GLY A 70 -7.47 1.33 -12.54
CA GLY A 70 -6.27 2.12 -12.28
C GLY A 70 -6.20 3.34 -13.16
N GLY A 71 -5.83 4.45 -12.57
CA GLY A 71 -5.53 5.72 -13.19
C GLY A 71 -6.41 6.03 -14.41
N SER A 72 -7.58 6.49 -14.19
CA SER A 72 -8.66 6.69 -15.18
C SER A 72 -8.28 7.42 -16.48
N THR A 73 -7.04 7.81 -16.64
CA THR A 73 -6.55 8.56 -17.78
C THR A 73 -5.48 7.82 -18.59
N GLU A 74 -4.92 6.73 -18.07
CA GLU A 74 -3.82 6.05 -18.73
C GLU A 74 -4.21 4.64 -19.16
N LYS A 75 -4.65 4.54 -20.39
CA LYS A 75 -4.76 3.25 -21.08
C LYS A 75 -3.39 2.56 -21.26
N GLU A 76 -2.34 3.14 -20.72
CA GLU A 76 -0.97 2.69 -20.91
C GLU A 76 -0.54 1.65 -19.90
N THR A 77 -1.04 1.73 -18.65
CA THR A 77 -0.67 0.80 -17.58
C THR A 77 -1.50 -0.48 -17.62
N THR A 78 -1.45 -1.20 -18.72
CA THR A 78 -2.10 -2.51 -18.85
C THR A 78 -1.34 -3.58 -18.06
N ILE A 79 -1.99 -4.73 -17.82
CA ILE A 79 -1.33 -5.87 -17.18
C ILE A 79 -0.10 -6.33 -17.96
N GLU A 80 -0.12 -6.25 -19.31
CA GLU A 80 1.04 -6.56 -20.16
C GLU A 80 2.16 -5.56 -19.99
N PHE A 81 1.85 -4.26 -19.94
CA PHE A 81 2.83 -3.20 -19.71
C PHE A 81 3.52 -3.37 -18.37
N ILE A 82 2.77 -3.66 -17.30
CA ILE A 82 3.33 -3.85 -15.97
C ILE A 82 4.24 -5.10 -15.94
N ALA A 83 3.81 -6.21 -16.54
CA ALA A 83 4.62 -7.42 -16.62
C ALA A 83 5.91 -7.17 -17.44
N GLU A 84 5.82 -6.47 -18.58
CA GLU A 84 6.98 -6.08 -19.39
C GLU A 84 7.94 -5.17 -18.60
N SER A 85 7.40 -4.24 -17.80
CA SER A 85 8.20 -3.39 -16.91
C SER A 85 8.94 -4.22 -15.86
N CYS A 86 8.26 -5.16 -15.19
CA CYS A 86 8.89 -6.07 -14.23
C CYS A 86 10.05 -6.83 -14.87
N LYS A 87 9.84 -7.38 -16.07
CA LYS A 87 10.86 -8.13 -16.82
C LYS A 87 12.09 -7.26 -17.15
N ASN A 88 11.86 -6.08 -17.70
CA ASN A 88 12.96 -5.20 -18.14
C ASN A 88 13.72 -4.57 -16.96
N LEU A 89 13.03 -4.30 -15.85
CA LEU A 89 13.65 -3.79 -14.63
C LEU A 89 14.26 -4.91 -13.75
N GLY A 90 13.95 -6.17 -14.05
CA GLY A 90 14.44 -7.33 -13.30
C GLY A 90 13.89 -7.43 -11.87
N VAL A 91 12.72 -6.85 -11.59
CA VAL A 91 12.12 -6.87 -10.26
C VAL A 91 11.50 -8.23 -9.95
N LYS A 92 11.60 -8.65 -8.69
CA LYS A 92 11.16 -9.96 -8.22
C LYS A 92 9.86 -9.92 -7.43
N SER A 93 9.37 -8.73 -7.09
CA SER A 93 8.17 -8.57 -6.26
C SER A 93 7.21 -7.57 -6.90
N MET A 94 5.89 -7.84 -6.79
CA MET A 94 4.86 -6.93 -7.27
C MET A 94 3.74 -6.80 -6.22
N ARG A 95 3.37 -5.56 -5.89
CA ARG A 95 2.18 -5.26 -5.10
C ARG A 95 1.02 -5.01 -6.04
N VAL A 96 -0.01 -5.83 -5.92
CA VAL A 96 -1.18 -5.84 -6.80
C VAL A 96 -2.42 -5.43 -6.02
N TRP A 97 -3.16 -4.48 -6.53
CA TRP A 97 -4.42 -4.05 -5.95
C TRP A 97 -5.56 -4.98 -6.41
N MET A 98 -6.25 -5.58 -5.45
CA MET A 98 -7.41 -6.44 -5.71
C MET A 98 -8.58 -5.99 -4.83
N HIS A 99 -9.38 -5.08 -5.35
CA HIS A 99 -10.50 -4.53 -4.60
C HIS A 99 -11.67 -5.50 -4.50
N LEU A 100 -12.11 -5.82 -3.28
CA LEU A 100 -13.19 -6.78 -3.04
C LEU A 100 -14.46 -6.46 -3.84
N LYS A 101 -14.85 -5.18 -3.91
CA LYS A 101 -16.03 -4.75 -4.66
C LYS A 101 -15.93 -4.98 -6.17
N MET A 102 -14.70 -5.05 -6.69
CA MET A 102 -14.47 -5.38 -8.10
C MET A 102 -14.57 -6.88 -8.33
N VAL A 103 -14.04 -7.68 -7.43
CA VAL A 103 -13.90 -9.14 -7.56
C VAL A 103 -15.22 -9.86 -7.25
N PHE A 104 -16.01 -9.32 -6.31
CA PHE A 104 -17.20 -9.99 -5.82
C PHE A 104 -18.51 -9.26 -6.13
N THR A 105 -19.56 -10.06 -6.33
CA THR A 105 -20.96 -9.71 -6.07
C THR A 105 -21.40 -10.35 -4.77
N ARG A 106 -22.51 -9.89 -4.21
CA ARG A 106 -23.06 -10.39 -2.96
C ARG A 106 -24.53 -10.77 -3.16
N ASP A 107 -24.93 -11.89 -2.58
CA ASP A 107 -26.32 -12.29 -2.48
C ASP A 107 -27.11 -11.35 -1.55
N SER A 108 -28.37 -11.05 -1.91
CA SER A 108 -29.22 -10.14 -1.15
C SER A 108 -29.77 -10.75 0.14
N ASP A 109 -29.85 -12.07 0.21
CA ASP A 109 -30.58 -12.75 1.29
C ASP A 109 -29.64 -13.37 2.32
N SER A 110 -28.39 -13.71 1.92
CA SER A 110 -27.48 -14.50 2.74
C SER A 110 -26.12 -13.81 3.01
N ASP A 111 -25.85 -12.64 2.44
CA ASP A 111 -24.52 -12.00 2.44
C ASP A 111 -23.42 -12.89 1.82
N GLU A 112 -23.77 -13.96 1.10
CA GLU A 112 -22.79 -14.80 0.44
C GLU A 112 -22.15 -14.08 -0.75
N LEU A 113 -20.83 -14.27 -0.90
CA LEU A 113 -20.04 -13.67 -1.97
C LEU A 113 -19.93 -14.61 -3.17
N PHE A 114 -20.07 -14.06 -4.37
CA PHE A 114 -19.85 -14.77 -5.63
C PHE A 114 -18.83 -14.01 -6.46
N PHE A 115 -17.91 -14.73 -7.10
CA PHE A 115 -16.94 -14.12 -7.98
C PHE A 115 -17.60 -13.53 -9.23
N LYS A 116 -17.03 -12.43 -9.71
CA LYS A 116 -17.23 -11.92 -11.06
C LYS A 116 -16.18 -12.61 -11.95
N GLU A 117 -16.63 -13.61 -12.68
CA GLU A 117 -15.76 -14.54 -13.41
C GLU A 117 -14.82 -13.85 -14.41
N ASP A 118 -15.30 -12.81 -15.09
CA ASP A 118 -14.51 -12.02 -16.04
C ASP A 118 -13.36 -11.25 -15.34
N VAL A 119 -13.60 -10.73 -14.16
CA VAL A 119 -12.60 -10.01 -13.35
C VAL A 119 -11.58 -11.01 -12.81
N VAL A 120 -12.03 -12.14 -12.30
CA VAL A 120 -11.15 -13.23 -11.80
C VAL A 120 -10.25 -13.75 -12.91
N ALA A 121 -10.79 -14.00 -14.10
CA ALA A 121 -10.01 -14.43 -15.25
C ALA A 121 -8.89 -13.43 -15.62
N ASN A 122 -9.16 -12.12 -15.50
CA ASN A 122 -8.15 -11.10 -15.73
C ASN A 122 -7.05 -11.13 -14.66
N TYR A 123 -7.38 -11.38 -13.37
CA TYR A 123 -6.36 -11.56 -12.33
C TYR A 123 -5.51 -12.81 -12.55
N HIS A 124 -6.08 -13.96 -12.93
CA HIS A 124 -5.32 -15.15 -13.28
C HIS A 124 -4.34 -14.88 -14.44
N ARG A 125 -4.81 -14.18 -15.49
CA ARG A 125 -3.94 -13.76 -16.59
C ARG A 125 -2.83 -12.83 -16.11
N TYR A 126 -3.15 -11.87 -15.26
CA TYR A 126 -2.16 -10.93 -14.72
C TYR A 126 -1.08 -11.66 -13.92
N PHE A 127 -1.47 -12.52 -12.99
CA PHE A 127 -0.51 -13.30 -12.19
C PHE A 127 0.36 -14.21 -13.04
N GLN A 128 -0.21 -14.80 -14.08
CA GLN A 128 0.56 -15.59 -15.06
C GLN A 128 1.60 -14.73 -15.77
N LEU A 129 1.23 -13.56 -16.28
CA LEU A 129 2.14 -12.63 -16.96
C LEU A 129 3.27 -12.16 -16.03
N LEU A 130 2.95 -11.84 -14.78
CA LEU A 130 3.95 -11.47 -13.78
C LEU A 130 4.94 -12.61 -13.54
N LYS A 131 4.47 -13.83 -13.41
CA LYS A 131 5.33 -15.02 -13.24
C LYS A 131 6.22 -15.25 -14.47
N GLU A 132 5.67 -15.12 -15.67
CA GLU A 132 6.44 -15.22 -16.93
C GLU A 132 7.49 -14.10 -17.06
N ALA A 133 7.23 -12.94 -16.47
CA ALA A 133 8.16 -11.82 -16.38
C ALA A 133 9.28 -12.02 -15.33
N GLY A 134 9.22 -13.09 -14.54
CA GLY A 134 10.21 -13.42 -13.51
C GLY A 134 9.89 -12.86 -12.12
N VAL A 135 8.65 -12.40 -11.89
CA VAL A 135 8.17 -12.01 -10.55
C VAL A 135 7.98 -13.29 -9.72
N GLU A 136 8.63 -13.34 -8.57
CA GLU A 136 8.64 -14.49 -7.66
C GLU A 136 7.65 -14.32 -6.49
N GLN A 137 7.36 -13.08 -6.13
CA GLN A 137 6.48 -12.75 -5.01
C GLN A 137 5.42 -11.73 -5.42
N ILE A 138 4.17 -12.06 -5.16
CA ILE A 138 3.03 -11.17 -5.36
C ILE A 138 2.42 -10.87 -3.99
N LEU A 139 2.33 -9.57 -3.67
CA LEU A 139 1.59 -9.04 -2.54
C LEU A 139 0.26 -8.52 -3.05
N VAL A 140 -0.83 -9.15 -2.65
CA VAL A 140 -2.18 -8.67 -2.99
C VAL A 140 -2.70 -7.77 -1.89
N MET A 141 -3.11 -6.55 -2.25
CA MET A 141 -3.65 -5.55 -1.34
C MET A 141 -5.12 -5.25 -1.64
N ASN A 142 -5.91 -5.09 -0.58
CA ASN A 142 -7.28 -4.60 -0.64
C ASN A 142 -7.54 -3.57 0.45
N HIS A 143 -8.23 -2.47 0.11
CA HIS A 143 -8.69 -1.47 1.06
C HIS A 143 -10.21 -1.19 0.97
N GLN A 144 -10.98 -2.09 0.36
CA GLN A 144 -12.42 -1.91 0.19
C GLN A 144 -13.21 -2.90 1.03
N PHE A 145 -14.42 -2.51 1.39
CA PHE A 145 -15.33 -3.31 2.21
C PHE A 145 -16.60 -3.63 1.44
N ILE A 146 -17.11 -4.85 1.61
CA ILE A 146 -18.45 -5.25 1.19
C ILE A 146 -19.29 -5.33 2.46
N LYS A 147 -20.32 -4.47 2.54
CA LYS A 147 -21.27 -4.44 3.66
C LYS A 147 -22.44 -5.35 3.40
N PRO A 148 -23.23 -5.73 4.45
CA PRO A 148 -24.49 -6.43 4.31
C PRO A 148 -25.42 -5.73 3.31
N TRP A 149 -26.24 -6.52 2.58
CA TRP A 149 -27.10 -5.97 1.50
C TRP A 149 -28.05 -4.90 1.99
N ASP A 150 -28.60 -5.11 3.16
CA ASP A 150 -29.55 -4.22 3.81
C ASP A 150 -28.93 -2.98 4.48
N TYR A 151 -27.59 -2.83 4.40
CA TYR A 151 -26.90 -1.62 4.85
C TYR A 151 -27.06 -0.50 3.83
N TYR A 152 -27.50 0.68 4.28
CA TYR A 152 -27.90 1.79 3.42
C TYR A 152 -26.77 2.47 2.65
N ASN A 153 -25.49 2.29 3.06
CA ASN A 153 -24.34 2.93 2.43
C ASN A 153 -23.51 1.93 1.64
N HIS A 154 -23.35 2.19 0.35
CA HIS A 154 -22.58 1.36 -0.59
C HIS A 154 -21.17 1.90 -0.90
N ASP A 155 -20.71 2.95 -0.23
CA ASP A 155 -19.34 3.42 -0.32
C ASP A 155 -18.38 2.30 0.13
N SER A 156 -17.39 1.99 -0.71
CA SER A 156 -16.48 0.85 -0.49
C SER A 156 -15.46 1.06 0.63
N GLN A 157 -15.28 2.30 1.09
CA GLN A 157 -14.36 2.67 2.17
C GLN A 157 -15.06 3.03 3.47
N CYS A 158 -16.39 2.98 3.46
CA CYS A 158 -17.21 3.18 4.62
C CYS A 158 -17.32 1.89 5.44
N MET A 159 -17.17 2.01 6.76
CA MET A 159 -17.47 0.96 7.72
C MET A 159 -18.70 1.34 8.57
N PRO A 160 -19.57 0.39 8.92
CA PRO A 160 -20.60 0.62 9.91
C PRO A 160 -19.99 1.05 11.25
N ASP A 161 -20.64 1.98 11.95
CA ASP A 161 -20.17 2.51 13.23
C ASP A 161 -20.67 1.64 14.41
N PRO A 162 -19.83 0.75 14.97
CA PRO A 162 -20.26 -0.18 16.02
C PRO A 162 -20.58 0.53 17.34
N TRP A 163 -20.11 1.77 17.53
CA TRP A 163 -20.37 2.55 18.75
C TRP A 163 -21.62 3.40 18.65
N ASN A 164 -22.23 3.47 17.46
CA ASN A 164 -23.39 4.31 17.20
C ASN A 164 -24.60 3.53 16.63
N GLY A 165 -24.86 2.35 17.17
CA GLY A 165 -26.05 1.55 16.85
C GLY A 165 -25.96 0.69 15.59
N GLU A 166 -24.81 0.64 14.91
CA GLU A 166 -24.59 -0.17 13.70
C GLU A 166 -23.76 -1.44 13.98
N TYR A 167 -23.74 -1.89 15.23
CA TYR A 167 -22.91 -3.02 15.67
C TYR A 167 -23.17 -4.31 14.88
N ASP A 168 -24.42 -4.67 14.62
CA ASP A 168 -24.75 -5.90 13.90
C ASP A 168 -24.27 -5.83 12.43
N TYR A 169 -24.40 -4.67 11.79
CA TYR A 169 -23.85 -4.45 10.45
C TYR A 169 -22.32 -4.50 10.44
N TYR A 170 -21.67 -3.97 11.47
CA TYR A 170 -20.24 -4.03 11.62
C TYR A 170 -19.75 -5.48 11.69
N VAL A 171 -20.33 -6.30 12.57
CA VAL A 171 -19.95 -7.72 12.73
C VAL A 171 -20.22 -8.51 11.46
N ARG A 172 -21.34 -8.26 10.79
CA ARG A 172 -21.63 -8.89 9.49
C ARG A 172 -20.62 -8.48 8.42
N THR A 173 -20.21 -7.22 8.40
CA THR A 173 -19.14 -6.74 7.48
C THR A 173 -17.83 -7.47 7.73
N LEU A 174 -17.42 -7.64 8.98
CA LEU A 174 -16.21 -8.41 9.32
C LEU A 174 -16.30 -9.88 8.88
N LYS A 175 -17.45 -10.54 9.04
CA LYS A 175 -17.69 -11.90 8.57
C LYS A 175 -17.62 -12.01 7.03
N ILE A 176 -18.19 -11.04 6.33
CA ILE A 176 -18.08 -10.93 4.86
C ILE A 176 -16.61 -10.76 4.46
N TYR A 177 -15.85 -9.98 5.21
CA TYR A 177 -14.42 -9.76 4.97
C TYR A 177 -13.62 -11.06 5.16
N GLU A 178 -13.87 -11.82 6.23
CA GLU A 178 -13.30 -13.15 6.45
C GLU A 178 -13.62 -14.11 5.29
N GLN A 179 -14.89 -14.16 4.87
CA GLN A 179 -15.33 -14.98 3.75
C GLN A 179 -14.61 -14.58 2.44
N ALA A 180 -14.45 -13.28 2.20
CA ALA A 180 -13.77 -12.78 1.01
C ALA A 180 -12.32 -13.27 0.94
N TYR A 181 -11.57 -13.14 2.03
CA TYR A 181 -10.18 -13.61 2.06
C TYR A 181 -10.06 -15.13 1.97
N ALA A 182 -10.96 -15.90 2.58
CA ALA A 182 -11.01 -17.35 2.40
C ALA A 182 -11.28 -17.75 0.94
N LYS A 183 -12.27 -17.09 0.29
CA LYS A 183 -12.58 -17.34 -1.13
C LYS A 183 -11.41 -16.96 -2.05
N MET A 184 -10.80 -15.78 -1.84
CA MET A 184 -9.64 -15.34 -2.63
C MET A 184 -8.45 -16.29 -2.48
N GLN A 185 -8.12 -16.72 -1.26
CA GLN A 185 -7.01 -17.66 -1.05
C GLN A 185 -7.26 -19.02 -1.71
N LYS A 186 -8.53 -19.46 -1.75
CA LYS A 186 -8.90 -20.70 -2.45
C LYS A 186 -8.78 -20.56 -3.96
N GLU A 187 -9.16 -19.41 -4.51
CA GLU A 187 -9.14 -19.13 -5.95
C GLU A 187 -7.73 -18.88 -6.47
N PHE A 188 -6.89 -18.21 -5.66
CA PHE A 188 -5.51 -17.86 -6.01
C PHE A 188 -4.51 -18.56 -5.06
N PRO A 189 -4.38 -19.91 -5.14
CA PRO A 189 -3.55 -20.67 -4.20
C PRO A 189 -2.04 -20.35 -4.31
N GLU A 190 -1.62 -19.77 -5.42
CA GLU A 190 -0.25 -19.31 -5.65
C GLU A 190 0.10 -18.02 -4.88
N ILE A 191 -0.89 -17.27 -4.41
CA ILE A 191 -0.67 -16.05 -3.64
C ILE A 191 -0.47 -16.41 -2.16
N THR A 192 0.69 -16.03 -1.65
CA THR A 192 1.05 -16.24 -0.23
C THR A 192 0.84 -14.98 0.61
N TYR A 193 1.06 -13.79 0.04
CA TYR A 193 1.11 -12.53 0.78
C TYR A 193 -0.12 -11.68 0.51
N TRP A 194 -0.81 -11.27 1.61
CA TRP A 194 -2.06 -10.52 1.55
C TRP A 194 -1.99 -9.30 2.47
N GLU A 195 -2.00 -8.10 1.92
CA GLU A 195 -2.04 -6.85 2.66
C GLU A 195 -3.48 -6.43 2.92
N VAL A 196 -3.79 -6.23 4.19
CA VAL A 196 -5.16 -6.11 4.67
C VAL A 196 -5.53 -4.65 4.94
N GLY A 197 -5.47 -3.84 3.90
CA GLY A 197 -5.83 -2.43 3.98
C GLY A 197 -4.78 -1.49 3.43
N ASN A 198 -5.12 -0.21 3.39
CA ASN A 198 -4.26 0.88 2.94
C ASN A 198 -4.57 2.13 3.76
N GLU A 199 -3.59 2.65 4.48
CA GLU A 199 -3.62 3.92 5.20
C GLU A 199 -4.87 4.12 6.08
N PHE A 200 -5.22 3.11 6.86
CA PHE A 200 -6.42 3.14 7.71
C PHE A 200 -6.33 4.17 8.84
N GLU A 201 -5.19 4.77 9.12
CA GLU A 201 -5.09 5.95 9.97
C GLU A 201 -5.69 7.21 9.32
N SER A 202 -6.07 7.11 8.05
CA SER A 202 -6.71 8.17 7.29
C SER A 202 -8.19 7.87 7.07
N ASN A 203 -9.05 8.80 7.47
CA ASN A 203 -10.48 8.71 7.16
C ASN A 203 -10.80 8.75 5.66
N GLN A 204 -9.83 8.99 4.82
CA GLN A 204 -9.96 8.84 3.38
C GLN A 204 -10.18 7.38 2.96
N PHE A 205 -9.53 6.44 3.65
CA PHE A 205 -9.59 5.01 3.35
C PHE A 205 -10.45 4.21 4.33
N LEU A 206 -10.82 4.83 5.47
CA LEU A 206 -11.67 4.21 6.48
C LEU A 206 -12.49 5.29 7.20
N HIS A 207 -13.78 5.36 6.93
CA HIS A 207 -14.68 6.40 7.46
C HIS A 207 -16.08 5.86 7.76
N LYS A 208 -16.88 6.69 8.46
CA LYS A 208 -18.31 6.40 8.75
C LYS A 208 -19.18 6.70 7.54
N ALA A 209 -20.38 6.15 7.55
CA ALA A 209 -21.41 6.48 6.57
C ALA A 209 -21.70 7.99 6.55
N GLY A 210 -21.81 8.55 5.34
CA GLY A 210 -22.10 9.99 5.16
C GLY A 210 -20.86 10.88 5.05
N TRP A 211 -19.66 10.32 5.23
CA TRP A 211 -18.43 11.09 5.00
C TRP A 211 -18.30 11.53 3.53
N THR A 212 -17.80 12.74 3.34
CA THR A 212 -17.41 13.26 2.02
C THR A 212 -16.01 13.82 2.11
N ASN A 213 -15.24 13.76 1.02
CA ASN A 213 -13.86 14.23 1.01
C ASN A 213 -13.75 15.69 1.50
N GLY A 214 -12.86 15.91 2.49
CA GLY A 214 -12.70 17.20 3.15
C GLY A 214 -13.69 17.50 4.29
N SER A 215 -14.65 16.59 4.57
CA SER A 215 -15.56 16.72 5.71
C SER A 215 -14.83 16.45 7.02
N THR A 216 -15.18 17.22 8.05
CA THR A 216 -14.81 16.95 9.45
C THR A 216 -15.84 16.12 10.19
N ASP A 217 -16.98 15.85 9.56
CA ASP A 217 -18.05 15.05 10.10
C ASP A 217 -17.91 13.59 9.66
N PHE A 218 -18.54 12.70 10.41
CA PHE A 218 -18.55 11.24 10.09
C PHE A 218 -17.15 10.59 10.06
N LEU A 219 -16.25 11.09 10.89
CA LEU A 219 -14.92 10.53 11.08
C LEU A 219 -14.90 9.52 12.22
N PHE A 220 -14.06 8.50 12.07
CA PHE A 220 -13.59 7.73 13.20
C PHE A 220 -12.45 8.47 13.91
N THR A 221 -12.38 8.34 15.22
CA THR A 221 -11.22 8.78 15.99
C THR A 221 -10.04 7.84 15.74
N MET A 222 -8.81 8.28 16.01
CA MET A 222 -7.63 7.43 15.85
C MET A 222 -7.70 6.10 16.64
N PRO A 223 -8.16 6.07 17.92
CA PRO A 223 -8.36 4.80 18.61
C PRO A 223 -9.40 3.90 17.95
N GLU A 224 -10.51 4.45 17.44
CA GLU A 224 -11.52 3.68 16.70
C GLU A 224 -10.95 3.10 15.41
N LEU A 225 -10.19 3.88 14.63
CA LEU A 225 -9.50 3.42 13.43
C LEU A 225 -8.52 2.27 13.74
N ALA A 226 -7.77 2.37 14.83
CA ALA A 226 -6.83 1.33 15.25
C ALA A 226 -7.54 0.03 15.65
N ILE A 227 -8.67 0.13 16.38
CA ILE A 227 -9.50 -1.03 16.72
C ILE A 227 -10.07 -1.69 15.47
N ILE A 228 -10.64 -0.91 14.56
CA ILE A 228 -11.20 -1.43 13.30
C ILE A 228 -10.09 -2.09 12.46
N SER A 229 -8.91 -1.49 12.40
CA SER A 229 -7.76 -2.04 11.67
C SER A 229 -7.31 -3.39 12.25
N ALA A 230 -7.28 -3.52 13.58
CA ALA A 230 -6.99 -4.79 14.25
C ALA A 230 -8.08 -5.84 13.95
N ASP A 231 -9.36 -5.48 14.05
CA ASP A 231 -10.47 -6.38 13.75
C ASP A 231 -10.40 -6.89 12.30
N LEU A 232 -10.21 -6.00 11.34
CA LEU A 232 -10.08 -6.35 9.92
C LEU A 232 -8.90 -7.30 9.68
N SER A 233 -7.75 -7.03 10.28
CA SER A 233 -6.56 -7.87 10.18
C SER A 233 -6.81 -9.27 10.73
N TRP A 234 -7.47 -9.37 11.89
CA TRP A 234 -7.79 -10.65 12.50
C TRP A 234 -8.76 -11.49 11.68
N TYR A 235 -9.87 -10.89 11.19
CA TYR A 235 -10.84 -11.59 10.35
C TYR A 235 -10.23 -12.03 9.00
N ALA A 236 -9.42 -11.19 8.38
CA ALA A 236 -8.71 -11.55 7.14
C ALA A 236 -7.72 -12.69 7.39
N ASN A 237 -6.89 -12.61 8.44
CA ASN A 237 -5.93 -13.66 8.79
C ASN A 237 -6.64 -15.01 9.03
N ARG A 238 -7.76 -15.02 9.75
CA ARG A 238 -8.58 -16.23 9.94
C ARG A 238 -9.09 -16.80 8.62
N GLY A 239 -9.65 -15.94 7.76
CA GLY A 239 -10.11 -16.35 6.45
C GLY A 239 -9.02 -17.00 5.62
N LEU A 240 -7.86 -16.36 5.52
CA LEU A 240 -6.68 -16.87 4.82
C LEU A 240 -6.19 -18.20 5.40
N LYS A 241 -5.93 -18.24 6.71
CA LYS A 241 -5.41 -19.43 7.42
C LYS A 241 -6.37 -20.61 7.42
N SER A 242 -7.67 -20.40 7.31
CA SER A 242 -8.67 -21.47 7.19
C SER A 242 -8.52 -22.29 5.90
N VAL A 243 -7.93 -21.68 4.87
CA VAL A 243 -7.71 -22.29 3.54
C VAL A 243 -6.26 -22.71 3.36
N ASN A 244 -5.33 -21.82 3.68
CA ASN A 244 -3.89 -22.07 3.56
C ASN A 244 -3.15 -21.59 4.82
N PRO A 245 -2.75 -22.50 5.73
CA PRO A 245 -2.01 -22.14 6.93
C PRO A 245 -0.68 -21.42 6.66
N ALA A 246 -0.11 -21.55 5.46
CA ALA A 246 1.13 -20.89 5.06
C ALA A 246 0.92 -19.46 4.53
N SER A 247 -0.34 -18.98 4.38
CA SER A 247 -0.60 -17.60 3.98
C SER A 247 0.00 -16.62 4.98
N VAL A 248 0.45 -15.50 4.49
CA VAL A 248 1.06 -14.42 5.29
C VAL A 248 0.19 -13.18 5.18
N THR A 249 -0.31 -12.72 6.32
CA THR A 249 -1.04 -11.47 6.42
C THR A 249 -0.05 -10.34 6.65
N VAL A 250 -0.09 -9.36 5.78
CA VAL A 250 0.66 -8.10 5.90
C VAL A 250 -0.28 -7.06 6.48
N ALA A 251 0.15 -6.33 7.50
CA ALA A 251 -0.62 -5.27 8.13
C ALA A 251 -1.05 -4.22 7.08
N PRO A 252 -2.12 -3.43 7.34
CA PRO A 252 -2.43 -2.29 6.48
C PRO A 252 -1.21 -1.38 6.31
N GLY A 253 -0.86 -1.04 5.06
CA GLY A 253 0.20 -0.08 4.80
C GLY A 253 -0.15 1.28 5.41
N ASN A 254 0.68 1.79 6.28
CA ASN A 254 0.46 3.08 6.94
C ASN A 254 1.17 4.19 6.20
N SER A 255 0.58 5.38 6.10
CA SER A 255 1.14 6.51 5.36
C SER A 255 2.41 7.11 6.01
N SER A 256 3.04 8.07 5.34
CA SER A 256 4.22 8.80 5.85
C SER A 256 3.90 9.86 6.91
N ARG A 257 2.65 9.97 7.38
CA ARG A 257 2.22 11.02 8.33
C ARG A 257 2.91 10.90 9.69
N VAL A 258 3.09 12.04 10.35
CA VAL A 258 3.74 12.12 11.68
C VAL A 258 2.96 11.32 12.75
N ILE A 259 1.65 11.17 12.60
CA ILE A 259 0.79 10.45 13.55
C ILE A 259 0.96 8.92 13.51
N VAL A 260 1.57 8.38 12.47
CA VAL A 260 1.61 6.93 12.23
C VAL A 260 2.28 6.12 13.34
N PRO A 261 3.41 6.51 13.93
CA PRO A 261 3.95 5.77 15.07
C PRO A 261 2.95 5.63 16.21
N THR A 262 2.20 6.68 16.54
CA THR A 262 1.14 6.63 17.56
C THR A 262 0.00 5.71 17.15
N PHE A 263 -0.38 5.72 15.87
CA PHE A 263 -1.42 4.84 15.35
C PHE A 263 -1.00 3.36 15.42
N VAL A 264 0.22 3.03 14.99
CA VAL A 264 0.79 1.67 15.10
C VAL A 264 0.87 1.23 16.55
N GLU A 265 1.31 2.09 17.47
CA GLU A 265 1.31 1.79 18.90
C GLU A 265 -0.10 1.52 19.43
N THR A 266 -1.10 2.25 18.94
CA THR A 266 -2.50 2.05 19.33
C THR A 266 -3.04 0.71 18.80
N ILE A 267 -2.65 0.27 17.60
CA ILE A 267 -2.98 -1.07 17.09
C ILE A 267 -2.40 -2.14 18.02
N TYR A 268 -1.11 -2.08 18.33
CA TYR A 268 -0.47 -3.05 19.20
C TYR A 268 -1.06 -3.06 20.62
N SER A 269 -1.35 -1.90 21.20
CA SER A 269 -2.01 -1.84 22.50
C SER A 269 -3.42 -2.41 22.46
N THR A 270 -4.15 -2.20 21.38
CA THR A 270 -5.48 -2.79 21.15
C THR A 270 -5.40 -4.31 21.13
N ILE A 271 -4.44 -4.87 20.43
CA ILE A 271 -4.20 -6.33 20.38
C ILE A 271 -3.82 -6.86 21.76
N SER A 272 -2.80 -6.30 22.40
CA SER A 272 -2.26 -6.78 23.67
C SER A 272 -3.27 -6.70 24.84
N GLU A 273 -4.18 -5.71 24.79
CA GLU A 273 -5.23 -5.55 25.79
C GLU A 273 -6.52 -6.28 25.42
N SER A 274 -6.53 -7.01 24.30
CA SER A 274 -7.71 -7.71 23.77
C SER A 274 -8.93 -6.79 23.66
N ARG A 275 -8.73 -5.55 23.24
CA ARG A 275 -9.78 -4.55 23.06
C ARG A 275 -10.50 -4.80 21.74
N CYS A 276 -11.39 -5.76 21.73
CA CYS A 276 -12.30 -5.94 20.62
C CYS A 276 -13.41 -4.90 20.63
N VAL A 277 -14.02 -4.71 19.48
CA VAL A 277 -15.23 -3.91 19.33
C VAL A 277 -16.34 -4.48 20.19
N PRO A 278 -17.19 -3.64 20.69
CA PRO A 278 -17.96 -3.57 21.94
C PRO A 278 -18.76 -4.78 22.36
N THR A 279 -18.25 -5.95 22.37
CA THR A 279 -19.07 -7.11 22.71
C THR A 279 -18.65 -7.91 23.91
N GLY A 280 -17.52 -7.56 24.52
CA GLY A 280 -16.98 -8.45 25.54
C GLY A 280 -16.77 -9.88 25.02
N GLN A 281 -16.65 -10.05 23.70
CA GLN A 281 -16.41 -11.35 23.10
C GLN A 281 -14.95 -11.72 23.32
N PRO A 282 -14.65 -12.88 23.91
CA PRO A 282 -13.28 -13.33 24.16
C PRO A 282 -12.65 -13.90 22.86
N PHE A 283 -12.77 -13.17 21.74
CA PHE A 283 -12.33 -13.69 20.46
C PHE A 283 -10.89 -13.39 20.11
N TYR A 284 -10.26 -12.49 20.85
CA TYR A 284 -8.98 -12.00 20.47
C TYR A 284 -7.91 -12.54 21.38
N ASP A 285 -7.01 -13.24 20.77
CA ASP A 285 -5.75 -13.61 21.35
C ASP A 285 -4.87 -12.34 21.40
N PRO A 286 -4.17 -12.04 22.49
CA PRO A 286 -3.26 -10.92 22.57
C PRO A 286 -2.00 -11.08 21.70
N GLU A 287 -1.88 -12.17 20.97
CA GLU A 287 -0.75 -12.52 20.13
C GLU A 287 -0.82 -11.81 18.77
N PRO A 288 0.11 -10.88 18.44
CA PRO A 288 0.08 -10.15 17.18
C PRO A 288 0.11 -11.05 15.92
N ASP A 289 0.71 -12.24 16.00
CA ASP A 289 0.77 -13.21 14.89
C ASP A 289 -0.60 -13.68 14.40
N HIS A 290 -1.63 -13.55 15.22
CA HIS A 290 -3.00 -13.87 14.85
C HIS A 290 -3.69 -12.74 14.05
N TYR A 291 -2.99 -11.62 13.86
CA TYR A 291 -3.47 -10.46 13.11
C TYR A 291 -2.64 -10.27 11.83
N PHE A 292 -1.34 -10.16 11.96
CA PHE A 292 -0.41 -10.01 10.84
C PHE A 292 0.98 -10.57 11.19
N GLN A 293 1.71 -11.01 10.17
CA GLN A 293 3.07 -11.53 10.31
C GLN A 293 4.13 -10.54 9.80
N ILE A 294 3.73 -9.54 9.03
CA ILE A 294 4.60 -8.50 8.47
C ILE A 294 3.95 -7.15 8.74
N MET A 295 4.74 -6.18 9.22
CA MET A 295 4.31 -4.79 9.35
C MET A 295 4.48 -4.07 8.02
N ALA A 296 3.50 -3.25 7.62
CA ALA A 296 3.58 -2.44 6.41
C ALA A 296 3.60 -0.94 6.71
N TRP A 297 4.31 -0.21 5.87
CA TRP A 297 4.53 1.23 6.03
C TRP A 297 4.85 1.87 4.68
N HIS A 298 4.42 3.12 4.48
CA HIS A 298 4.63 3.90 3.25
C HIS A 298 5.61 5.06 3.49
N PRO A 299 6.92 4.82 3.44
CA PRO A 299 7.93 5.83 3.74
C PRO A 299 8.18 6.78 2.55
N TYR A 300 7.18 7.51 2.12
CA TYR A 300 7.38 8.55 1.11
C TYR A 300 8.32 9.64 1.65
N ALA A 301 9.46 9.76 1.02
CA ALA A 301 10.46 10.74 1.39
C ALA A 301 10.16 12.10 0.74
N HIS A 302 9.13 12.78 1.22
CA HIS A 302 8.80 14.13 0.79
C HIS A 302 10.04 15.06 0.84
N LYS A 303 10.04 16.13 1.59
CA LYS A 303 11.16 17.08 1.67
C LYS A 303 12.29 16.64 2.59
N ASP A 304 12.03 15.75 3.54
CA ASP A 304 12.94 15.33 4.60
C ASP A 304 13.06 13.80 4.67
N THR A 305 14.10 13.29 4.01
CA THR A 305 14.41 11.86 3.99
C THR A 305 14.77 11.31 5.38
N ASP A 306 15.51 12.09 6.17
CA ASP A 306 15.94 11.64 7.51
C ASP A 306 14.77 11.53 8.48
N ALA A 307 13.79 12.42 8.37
CA ALA A 307 12.58 12.34 9.17
C ALA A 307 11.77 11.07 8.89
N VAL A 308 11.72 10.62 7.63
CA VAL A 308 11.06 9.38 7.23
C VAL A 308 11.81 8.17 7.76
N LEU A 309 13.11 8.15 7.62
CA LEU A 309 13.99 7.10 8.15
C LEU A 309 13.84 6.97 9.68
N LYS A 310 13.83 8.10 10.37
CA LYS A 310 13.61 8.14 11.82
C LYS A 310 12.24 7.58 12.22
N ARG A 311 11.17 7.93 11.50
CA ARG A 311 9.84 7.36 11.76
C ARG A 311 9.80 5.84 11.54
N SER A 312 10.49 5.33 10.54
CA SER A 312 10.63 3.89 10.34
C SER A 312 11.28 3.21 11.54
N ASP A 313 12.33 3.80 12.10
CA ASP A 313 12.98 3.31 13.32
C ASP A 313 12.06 3.41 14.56
N GLU A 314 11.21 4.43 14.65
CA GLU A 314 10.20 4.57 15.70
C GLU A 314 9.16 3.45 15.64
N ILE A 315 8.64 3.14 14.45
CA ILE A 315 7.71 2.01 14.26
C ILE A 315 8.37 0.70 14.68
N TYR A 316 9.60 0.45 14.29
CA TYR A 316 10.29 -0.77 14.70
C TYR A 316 10.55 -0.85 16.22
N LYS A 317 10.80 0.29 16.89
CA LYS A 317 10.86 0.33 18.37
C LYS A 317 9.55 -0.06 19.02
N ILE A 318 8.42 0.36 18.44
CA ILE A 318 7.09 -0.03 18.89
C ILE A 318 6.89 -1.54 18.72
N MET A 319 7.21 -2.11 17.56
CA MET A 319 7.15 -3.54 17.33
C MET A 319 7.93 -4.31 18.40
N LYS A 320 9.19 -3.91 18.67
CA LYS A 320 9.99 -4.53 19.75
C LYS A 320 9.37 -4.42 21.13
N LYS A 321 8.74 -3.28 21.43
CA LYS A 321 8.05 -3.07 22.73
C LYS A 321 6.95 -4.11 22.96
N TYR A 322 6.27 -4.54 21.88
CA TYR A 322 5.17 -5.49 21.93
C TYR A 322 5.55 -6.94 21.57
N GLY A 323 6.84 -7.25 21.50
CA GLY A 323 7.34 -8.61 21.27
C GLY A 323 7.58 -8.97 19.80
N ASP A 324 7.26 -8.09 18.87
CA ASP A 324 7.36 -8.31 17.41
C ASP A 324 8.70 -7.87 16.80
N GLY A 325 9.77 -7.81 17.59
CA GLY A 325 11.07 -7.35 17.12
C GLY A 325 11.79 -8.27 16.13
N ASP A 326 11.33 -9.48 15.92
CA ASP A 326 11.81 -10.46 14.96
C ASP A 326 11.09 -10.37 13.61
N LYS A 327 9.94 -9.69 13.56
CA LYS A 327 9.20 -9.48 12.32
C LYS A 327 9.88 -8.48 11.40
N LYS A 328 9.60 -8.67 10.12
CA LYS A 328 10.06 -7.76 9.06
C LYS A 328 9.05 -6.63 8.81
N VAL A 329 9.57 -5.54 8.26
CA VAL A 329 8.78 -4.42 7.76
C VAL A 329 8.89 -4.39 6.24
N TRP A 330 7.75 -4.35 5.58
CA TRP A 330 7.64 -4.11 4.15
C TRP A 330 7.21 -2.68 3.89
N PHE A 331 7.96 -2.00 3.05
CA PHE A 331 7.61 -0.68 2.56
C PHE A 331 6.74 -0.84 1.32
N THR A 332 5.43 -0.98 1.57
CA THR A 332 4.47 -1.39 0.55
C THR A 332 4.13 -0.29 -0.45
N GLU A 333 4.50 0.95 -0.14
CA GLU A 333 4.64 2.04 -1.10
C GLU A 333 5.82 2.93 -0.70
N CYS A 334 6.65 3.31 -1.67
CA CYS A 334 7.70 4.29 -1.46
C CYS A 334 8.05 5.01 -2.77
N GLY A 335 8.60 6.21 -2.67
CA GLY A 335 8.98 6.98 -3.84
C GLY A 335 9.23 8.44 -3.53
N PHE A 336 9.69 9.15 -4.57
CA PHE A 336 9.90 10.60 -4.55
C PHE A 336 9.09 11.21 -5.68
N SER A 337 8.31 12.22 -5.40
CA SER A 337 7.61 12.97 -6.43
C SER A 337 8.51 14.06 -7.02
N ASN A 338 8.56 14.17 -8.36
CA ASN A 338 9.30 15.24 -9.02
C ASN A 338 8.65 16.63 -8.88
N SER A 339 7.46 16.73 -8.31
CA SER A 339 6.89 18.01 -7.91
C SER A 339 7.61 18.62 -6.69
N GLU A 340 8.21 17.78 -5.85
CA GLU A 340 8.97 18.20 -4.66
C GLU A 340 10.49 18.09 -4.86
N HIS A 341 10.93 17.27 -5.81
CA HIS A 341 12.33 16.97 -6.08
C HIS A 341 12.60 17.04 -7.58
N PRO A 342 13.47 17.93 -8.06
CA PRO A 342 13.83 18.01 -9.47
C PRO A 342 14.31 16.66 -10.01
N ASP A 343 13.93 16.34 -11.25
CA ASP A 343 14.46 15.17 -11.95
C ASP A 343 15.79 15.55 -12.62
N ASP A 344 16.85 15.58 -11.83
CA ASP A 344 18.21 15.91 -12.24
C ASP A 344 19.24 14.99 -11.54
N GLU A 345 20.52 15.22 -11.81
CA GLU A 345 21.60 14.39 -11.28
C GLU A 345 21.63 14.33 -9.73
N THR A 346 21.11 15.34 -9.03
CA THR A 346 21.05 15.32 -7.56
C THR A 346 20.12 14.22 -7.03
N MET A 347 19.17 13.77 -7.85
CA MET A 347 18.31 12.66 -7.52
C MET A 347 19.06 11.34 -7.42
N LEU A 348 20.14 11.14 -8.19
CA LEU A 348 20.97 9.92 -8.11
C LEU A 348 21.51 9.74 -6.70
N ASP A 349 22.16 10.77 -6.16
CA ASP A 349 22.77 10.71 -4.83
C ASP A 349 21.72 10.60 -3.73
N LYS A 350 20.63 11.36 -3.87
CA LYS A 350 19.53 11.40 -2.90
C LYS A 350 18.82 10.06 -2.79
N TYR A 351 18.50 9.46 -3.93
CA TYR A 351 17.83 8.17 -3.97
C TYR A 351 18.74 7.04 -3.50
N THR A 352 20.01 7.07 -3.93
CA THR A 352 21.01 6.10 -3.47
C THR A 352 21.19 6.18 -1.95
N TYR A 353 21.30 7.40 -1.39
CA TYR A 353 21.35 7.60 0.06
C TYR A 353 20.15 6.99 0.78
N TYR A 354 18.94 7.24 0.27
CA TYR A 354 17.72 6.69 0.85
C TYR A 354 17.73 5.15 0.85
N LEU A 355 18.12 4.54 -0.26
CA LEU A 355 18.19 3.08 -0.40
C LEU A 355 19.26 2.46 0.50
N ASP A 356 20.46 3.05 0.54
CA ASP A 356 21.55 2.60 1.39
C ASP A 356 21.18 2.67 2.88
N GLU A 357 20.50 3.74 3.29
CA GLU A 357 20.02 3.89 4.66
C GLU A 357 18.94 2.87 5.01
N MET A 358 18.07 2.55 4.06
CA MET A 358 17.06 1.52 4.27
C MET A 358 17.69 0.11 4.32
N GLU A 359 18.66 -0.18 3.47
CA GLU A 359 19.37 -1.47 3.46
C GLU A 359 20.09 -1.75 4.78
N LYS A 360 20.61 -0.71 5.45
CA LYS A 360 21.24 -0.84 6.78
C LYS A 360 20.29 -1.26 7.89
N ARG A 361 18.99 -1.14 7.67
CA ARG A 361 17.94 -1.48 8.65
C ARG A 361 17.56 -2.95 8.55
N SER A 362 18.06 -3.77 9.48
CA SER A 362 17.86 -5.23 9.48
C SER A 362 16.39 -5.66 9.48
N TYR A 363 15.49 -4.78 9.88
CA TYR A 363 14.06 -5.03 9.85
C TYR A 363 13.42 -4.77 8.47
N ALA A 364 14.04 -3.93 7.64
CA ALA A 364 13.55 -3.63 6.30
C ALA A 364 13.82 -4.81 5.37
N GLU A 365 12.79 -5.30 4.69
CA GLU A 365 12.92 -6.48 3.84
C GLU A 365 12.48 -6.22 2.39
N LYS A 366 11.40 -5.48 2.18
CA LYS A 366 10.83 -5.21 0.86
C LYS A 366 10.51 -3.73 0.67
N PHE A 367 10.70 -3.27 -0.57
CA PHE A 367 10.41 -1.92 -1.01
C PHE A 367 9.57 -2.00 -2.28
N PHE A 368 8.35 -1.50 -2.25
CA PHE A 368 7.50 -1.42 -3.42
C PHE A 368 7.44 0.02 -3.91
N LEU A 369 8.01 0.25 -5.09
CA LEU A 369 8.02 1.58 -5.68
C LEU A 369 6.66 1.95 -6.23
N PHE A 370 6.14 3.03 -5.76
CA PHE A 370 4.96 3.69 -6.29
C PHE A 370 5.46 4.87 -7.14
N ARG A 371 5.38 4.83 -8.44
CA ARG A 371 4.76 3.93 -9.41
C ARG A 371 5.65 3.79 -10.65
N ILE A 372 5.22 3.02 -11.67
CA ILE A 372 6.03 2.80 -12.88
C ILE A 372 6.09 4.08 -13.73
N THR A 373 4.93 4.67 -14.08
CA THR A 373 4.86 5.87 -14.91
C THR A 373 4.20 7.03 -14.19
N ASN A 374 4.53 8.27 -14.63
CA ASN A 374 3.75 9.44 -14.22
C ASN A 374 2.28 9.29 -14.68
N LEU A 375 1.36 9.86 -13.89
CA LEU A 375 -0.02 10.03 -14.31
C LEU A 375 -0.11 11.20 -15.30
N TRP A 376 -0.61 10.94 -16.51
CA TRP A 376 -0.85 12.00 -17.47
C TRP A 376 -2.25 12.61 -17.28
N ASN A 377 -2.35 13.94 -17.33
CA ASN A 377 -3.60 14.71 -17.14
C ASN A 377 -4.27 14.64 -15.75
N PHE A 378 -3.57 14.23 -14.72
CA PHE A 378 -4.05 14.36 -13.36
C PHE A 378 -3.75 15.77 -12.82
N GLN A 379 -4.39 16.78 -13.43
CA GLN A 379 -4.03 18.21 -13.28
C GLN A 379 -4.25 18.78 -11.87
N ASP A 380 -5.03 18.12 -11.02
CA ASP A 380 -5.43 18.64 -9.72
C ASP A 380 -4.50 18.21 -8.56
N ASN A 381 -3.55 17.31 -8.82
CA ASN A 381 -2.61 16.84 -7.80
C ASN A 381 -1.21 16.59 -8.39
N GLU A 382 -0.39 17.63 -8.42
CA GLU A 382 0.97 17.56 -8.94
C GLU A 382 1.85 16.53 -8.20
N LEU A 383 1.61 16.32 -6.90
CA LEU A 383 2.38 15.38 -6.10
C LEU A 383 2.16 13.95 -6.62
N GLU A 384 0.91 13.52 -6.72
CA GLU A 384 0.54 12.18 -7.17
C GLU A 384 0.89 11.92 -8.64
N THR A 385 0.79 12.94 -9.47
CA THR A 385 1.12 12.88 -10.89
C THR A 385 2.56 12.47 -11.14
N ASN A 386 3.48 12.81 -10.23
CA ASN A 386 4.91 12.80 -10.52
C ASN A 386 5.73 11.73 -9.76
N TYR A 387 5.09 10.73 -9.16
CA TYR A 387 5.79 9.62 -8.50
C TYR A 387 6.38 8.58 -9.46
N GLY A 388 5.94 8.52 -10.71
CA GLY A 388 6.45 7.55 -11.68
C GLY A 388 7.97 7.58 -11.80
N ILE A 389 8.58 6.41 -11.91
CA ILE A 389 10.03 6.28 -12.19
C ILE A 389 10.33 6.50 -13.67
N MET A 390 9.30 6.48 -14.50
CA MET A 390 9.36 6.82 -15.93
C MET A 390 8.36 7.93 -16.24
N TYR A 391 8.66 8.72 -17.27
CA TYR A 391 7.69 9.66 -17.81
C TYR A 391 6.58 8.91 -18.57
N ALA A 392 5.37 9.46 -18.57
CA ALA A 392 4.27 8.92 -19.35
C ALA A 392 4.60 8.93 -20.86
N GLN A 393 4.04 7.98 -21.63
CA GLN A 393 4.18 7.94 -23.08
C GLN A 393 3.58 9.20 -23.75
N MET A 394 2.52 9.74 -23.16
CA MET A 394 1.86 10.95 -23.66
C MET A 394 2.62 12.24 -23.34
N ASP A 395 3.70 12.18 -22.57
CA ASP A 395 4.55 13.35 -22.32
C ASP A 395 5.19 13.81 -23.64
N PRO A 396 4.90 15.02 -24.14
CA PRO A 396 5.38 15.46 -25.45
C PRO A 396 6.88 15.69 -25.51
N VAL A 397 7.55 15.79 -24.35
CA VAL A 397 8.98 16.08 -24.26
C VAL A 397 9.78 14.83 -23.92
N ASN A 398 9.31 14.05 -22.97
CA ASN A 398 10.09 12.97 -22.39
C ASN A 398 9.60 11.56 -22.75
N ARG A 399 8.37 11.36 -23.20
CA ARG A 399 7.81 10.14 -23.83
C ARG A 399 8.35 8.81 -23.28
N GLY A 400 8.05 8.49 -22.05
CA GLY A 400 8.46 7.19 -21.48
C GLY A 400 9.95 7.06 -21.17
N LYS A 401 10.72 8.15 -21.17
CA LYS A 401 12.10 8.13 -20.71
C LYS A 401 12.17 7.75 -19.23
N PRO A 402 13.19 6.97 -18.82
CA PRO A 402 13.47 6.77 -17.42
C PRO A 402 13.89 8.09 -16.77
N LYS A 403 13.44 8.32 -15.55
CA LYS A 403 13.89 9.42 -14.72
C LYS A 403 15.19 9.08 -13.98
N TYR A 404 15.84 10.07 -13.39
CA TYR A 404 17.06 9.85 -12.59
C TYR A 404 16.82 8.92 -11.41
N GLN A 405 15.63 8.90 -10.83
CA GLN A 405 15.28 7.92 -9.79
C GLN A 405 15.31 6.47 -10.32
N ALA A 406 14.82 6.19 -11.53
CA ALA A 406 14.94 4.86 -12.14
C ALA A 406 16.41 4.47 -12.36
N ILE A 407 17.21 5.43 -12.81
CA ILE A 407 18.65 5.23 -13.02
C ILE A 407 19.36 4.95 -11.69
N ALA A 408 19.02 5.68 -10.61
CA ALA A 408 19.58 5.46 -9.27
C ALA A 408 19.27 4.06 -8.77
N ILE A 409 18.00 3.65 -8.84
CA ILE A 409 17.52 2.34 -8.44
C ILE A 409 18.26 1.23 -9.21
N TYR A 410 18.31 1.36 -10.54
CA TYR A 410 18.92 0.36 -11.40
C TYR A 410 20.42 0.20 -11.11
N LYS A 411 21.13 1.33 -10.93
CA LYS A 411 22.55 1.30 -10.54
C LYS A 411 22.76 0.74 -9.13
N TRP A 412 21.84 0.98 -8.24
CA TRP A 412 21.89 0.42 -6.89
C TRP A 412 21.73 -1.10 -6.91
N PHE A 413 20.91 -1.66 -7.82
CA PHE A 413 20.76 -3.10 -7.99
C PHE A 413 21.94 -3.76 -8.67
N TYR A 414 22.28 -3.23 -9.84
CA TYR A 414 23.17 -3.90 -10.79
C TYR A 414 24.60 -3.35 -10.77
N GLY A 415 24.87 -2.39 -9.90
CA GLY A 415 26.15 -1.71 -9.78
C GLY A 415 26.20 -0.39 -10.55
N LYS A 416 27.15 0.47 -10.13
CA LYS A 416 27.30 1.84 -10.67
C LYS A 416 27.56 1.89 -12.18
N ASP A 417 28.18 0.83 -12.73
CA ASP A 417 28.55 0.72 -14.14
C ASP A 417 27.56 -0.13 -14.96
N ALA A 418 26.34 -0.37 -14.41
CA ALA A 418 25.32 -1.16 -15.08
C ALA A 418 24.95 -0.60 -16.45
N ASP A 419 24.72 -1.50 -17.41
CA ASP A 419 24.14 -1.14 -18.71
C ASP A 419 22.72 -0.64 -18.54
N LEU A 420 22.46 0.62 -18.84
CA LEU A 420 21.16 1.26 -18.71
C LEU A 420 20.20 0.98 -19.88
N THR A 421 20.65 0.27 -20.92
CA THR A 421 19.82 -0.04 -22.10
C THR A 421 18.45 -0.63 -21.73
N PRO A 422 18.31 -1.56 -20.77
CA PRO A 422 17.03 -2.09 -20.37
C PRO A 422 16.04 -1.06 -19.82
N LEU A 423 16.52 0.02 -19.19
CA LEU A 423 15.66 1.10 -18.69
C LEU A 423 14.94 1.86 -19.80
N TYR A 424 15.54 1.93 -21.00
CA TYR A 424 14.99 2.68 -22.13
C TYR A 424 13.98 1.89 -22.96
N TRP A 425 13.60 0.68 -22.55
CA TRP A 425 12.67 -0.19 -23.29
C TRP A 425 11.36 0.53 -23.63
N TYR A 426 10.81 1.27 -22.68
CA TYR A 426 9.54 1.98 -22.84
C TYR A 426 9.68 3.19 -23.77
N TYR A 427 10.73 3.97 -23.60
CA TYR A 427 11.09 5.06 -24.52
C TYR A 427 11.29 4.56 -25.96
N ASN A 428 12.04 3.47 -26.13
CA ASN A 428 12.30 2.89 -27.44
C ASN A 428 11.00 2.40 -28.11
N LYS A 429 10.11 1.77 -27.33
CA LYS A 429 8.79 1.33 -27.81
C LYS A 429 7.92 2.52 -28.21
N ALA A 430 7.90 3.59 -27.43
CA ALA A 430 7.13 4.79 -27.68
C ALA A 430 7.59 5.56 -28.92
N THR A 431 8.89 5.50 -29.25
CA THR A 431 9.48 6.22 -30.39
C THR A 431 9.55 5.41 -31.69
N GLN A 432 9.54 4.08 -31.62
CA GLN A 432 9.56 3.20 -32.79
C GLN A 432 8.22 3.08 -33.53
N GLY A 433 7.12 3.46 -32.90
CA GLY A 433 5.77 3.45 -33.51
C GLY A 433 5.50 4.64 -34.45
N GLU A 434 6.45 5.55 -34.64
CA GLU A 434 6.33 6.75 -35.49
C GLU A 434 7.03 6.62 -36.87
N ASN A 435 7.52 5.43 -37.25
CA ASN A 435 8.15 5.16 -38.55
C ASN A 435 7.27 4.34 -39.47
#